data_61c1f8bae9aeab1b52b10816cb6242f0
#
_entry.id   61c1f8bae9aeab1b52b10816cb6242f0
#
_cell.length_a   1.000
_cell.length_b   1.000
_cell.length_c   1.000
_cell.angle_alpha   90.00
_cell.angle_beta   90.00
_cell.angle_gamma   90.00
#
_symmetry.space_group_name_H-M   'P 1'
#
loop_
_entity.id
_entity.type
_entity.pdbx_description
1 polymer ?
#
loop_
_entity_poly.entity_id
_entity_poly.type
_entity_poly.pdbx_seq_one_letter_code
_entity_poly.pdbx_strand_id
1 'polypeptide(L)'
;KRDDQNQYLDFGKVVSMAKQSKPELRVIGWREWVGLPDLGIKKIKAKVDTGARSSSLHAFDLHEFEKEGVKWVRFKIHPLQRTAKRTIEASAEILEYRTVRSSSGATQLRPVIVTQVELLGIRWPVELTLANRDEMGFRMLLGREAFRRRFLVDAGNSFFGGQPKRKKKPKPKPNSKQQPAVNHTTSEP
;
A
#
# COMPACT_ATOMS: atom_id res chain seq x y z
N LYS A 1 76.70 -7.18 32.38
CA LYS A 1 76.06 -6.03 31.71
C LYS A 1 74.91 -6.58 30.86
N ARG A 2 73.75 -6.43 31.31
CA ARG A 2 72.50 -6.74 30.57
C ARG A 2 71.86 -5.44 30.25
N ASP A 3 71.71 -5.13 28.97
CA ASP A 3 70.98 -4.00 28.49
C ASP A 3 69.50 -4.42 28.33
N ASP A 4 68.68 -3.95 29.26
CA ASP A 4 67.21 -4.04 29.15
C ASP A 4 66.71 -2.90 28.22
N GLN A 5 66.42 -3.24 26.98
CA GLN A 5 65.67 -2.35 26.10
C GLN A 5 64.17 -2.51 26.37
N ASN A 6 63.65 -1.56 27.10
CA ASN A 6 62.24 -1.41 27.40
C ASN A 6 61.51 -0.88 26.16
N GLN A 7 60.83 -1.77 25.38
CA GLN A 7 59.97 -1.37 24.30
C GLN A 7 58.64 -0.91 24.86
N TYR A 8 58.48 0.40 24.98
CA TYR A 8 57.17 0.99 25.21
C TYR A 8 56.29 0.81 23.94
N LEU A 9 55.30 -0.09 24.01
CA LEU A 9 54.28 -0.23 23.02
C LEU A 9 53.37 1.04 23.11
N ASP A 10 53.41 1.81 22.03
CA ASP A 10 52.56 2.97 21.83
C ASP A 10 51.09 2.54 21.64
N PHE A 11 50.28 2.62 22.73
CA PHE A 11 48.82 2.37 22.72
C PHE A 11 48.02 3.57 22.23
N GLY A 12 48.61 4.49 21.48
CA GLY A 12 48.04 5.75 21.05
C GLY A 12 47.10 5.71 19.83
N LYS A 13 46.77 4.55 19.24
CA LYS A 13 45.77 4.46 18.19
C LYS A 13 44.43 3.99 18.74
N VAL A 14 43.73 4.86 19.45
CA VAL A 14 42.26 4.73 19.63
C VAL A 14 41.62 4.85 18.25
N VAL A 15 41.30 3.68 17.67
CA VAL A 15 40.47 3.62 16.47
C VAL A 15 39.11 4.26 16.82
N SER A 16 38.94 5.49 16.39
CA SER A 16 37.64 6.18 16.44
C SER A 16 36.66 5.34 15.63
N MET A 17 35.90 4.48 16.30
CA MET A 17 34.75 3.84 15.73
C MET A 17 33.77 4.94 15.32
N ALA A 18 33.81 5.30 14.04
CA ALA A 18 32.82 6.21 13.48
C ALA A 18 31.44 5.65 13.83
N LYS A 19 30.70 6.37 14.68
CA LYS A 19 29.29 6.07 14.96
C LYS A 19 28.60 5.99 13.61
N GLN A 20 28.29 4.78 13.15
CA GLN A 20 27.42 4.59 11.99
C GLN A 20 26.13 5.34 12.30
N SER A 21 25.92 6.44 11.62
CA SER A 21 24.70 7.22 11.72
C SER A 21 23.55 6.27 11.37
N LYS A 22 22.56 6.15 12.27
CA LYS A 22 21.34 5.40 11.95
C LYS A 22 20.78 5.95 10.64
N PRO A 23 20.42 5.09 9.67
CA PRO A 23 19.87 5.57 8.42
C PRO A 23 18.65 6.46 8.72
N GLU A 24 18.64 7.63 8.11
CA GLU A 24 17.52 8.57 8.25
C GLU A 24 16.24 7.93 7.71
N LEU A 25 15.24 7.80 8.58
CA LEU A 25 13.97 7.18 8.20
C LEU A 25 13.18 8.15 7.32
N ARG A 26 12.70 7.66 6.18
CA ARG A 26 11.83 8.42 5.29
C ARG A 26 10.47 8.66 5.93
N VAL A 27 9.85 9.78 5.56
CA VAL A 27 8.51 10.13 6.05
C VAL A 27 7.46 9.62 5.08
N ILE A 28 6.36 9.06 5.61
CA ILE A 28 5.14 8.73 4.89
C ILE A 28 3.94 9.40 5.57
N GLY A 29 2.86 9.63 4.82
CA GLY A 29 1.64 10.21 5.35
C GLY A 29 0.72 9.18 6.01
N TRP A 30 -0.34 9.67 6.66
CA TRP A 30 -1.37 8.79 7.25
C TRP A 30 -2.15 7.96 6.21
N ARG A 31 -2.01 8.28 4.95
CA ARG A 31 -2.49 7.51 3.80
C ARG A 31 -1.53 7.66 2.62
N GLU A 32 -1.31 6.55 1.91
CA GLU A 32 -0.38 6.50 0.80
C GLU A 32 -0.94 5.69 -0.38
N TRP A 33 -0.39 5.90 -1.56
CA TRP A 33 -0.58 5.02 -2.69
C TRP A 33 0.55 4.01 -2.74
N VAL A 34 0.22 2.75 -2.53
CA VAL A 34 1.20 1.65 -2.55
C VAL A 34 0.97 0.74 -3.75
N GLY A 35 2.03 0.08 -4.21
CA GLY A 35 1.97 -1.00 -5.18
C GLY A 35 1.99 -2.35 -4.48
N LEU A 36 1.34 -3.36 -5.08
CA LEU A 36 1.45 -4.78 -4.71
C LEU A 36 1.78 -5.55 -6.00
N PRO A 37 3.07 -5.55 -6.39
CA PRO A 37 3.47 -6.08 -7.71
C PRO A 37 3.13 -7.55 -7.91
N ASP A 38 3.32 -8.40 -6.89
CA ASP A 38 3.03 -9.84 -6.97
C ASP A 38 1.54 -10.13 -7.20
N LEU A 39 0.66 -9.21 -6.80
CA LEU A 39 -0.78 -9.30 -7.00
C LEU A 39 -1.26 -8.53 -8.24
N GLY A 40 -0.34 -8.05 -9.09
CA GLY A 40 -0.67 -7.26 -10.28
C GLY A 40 -1.28 -5.88 -10.01
N ILE A 41 -1.17 -5.37 -8.78
CA ILE A 41 -1.75 -4.09 -8.37
C ILE A 41 -0.69 -3.00 -8.47
N LYS A 42 -0.80 -2.13 -9.48
CA LYS A 42 0.13 -1.01 -9.65
C LYS A 42 -0.02 0.06 -8.56
N LYS A 43 -1.24 0.38 -8.17
CA LYS A 43 -1.53 1.38 -7.13
C LYS A 43 -2.85 1.05 -6.42
N ILE A 44 -2.80 1.00 -5.08
CA ILE A 44 -3.96 0.90 -4.19
C ILE A 44 -3.78 1.93 -3.08
N LYS A 45 -4.86 2.56 -2.64
CA LYS A 45 -4.80 3.51 -1.53
C LYS A 45 -4.83 2.76 -0.20
N ALA A 46 -3.77 2.89 0.57
CA ALA A 46 -3.64 2.33 1.91
C ALA A 46 -3.80 3.42 2.97
N LYS A 47 -4.49 3.08 4.06
CA LYS A 47 -4.44 3.85 5.31
C LYS A 47 -3.24 3.33 6.11
N VAL A 48 -2.36 4.21 6.54
CA VAL A 48 -1.27 3.90 7.47
C VAL A 48 -1.85 3.93 8.89
N ASP A 49 -1.80 2.81 9.59
CA ASP A 49 -2.46 2.65 10.88
C ASP A 49 -1.43 2.26 11.96
N THR A 50 -1.02 3.25 12.75
CA THR A 50 -0.06 3.05 13.85
C THR A 50 -0.65 2.24 15.01
N GLY A 51 -1.96 2.22 15.16
CA GLY A 51 -2.67 1.45 16.19
C GLY A 51 -2.85 -0.03 15.85
N ALA A 52 -3.01 -0.35 14.55
CA ALA A 52 -3.13 -1.73 14.10
C ALA A 52 -1.76 -2.41 13.99
N ARG A 53 -1.62 -3.62 14.54
CA ARG A 53 -0.41 -4.42 14.39
C ARG A 53 -0.24 -4.92 12.97
N SER A 54 -1.24 -5.62 12.45
CA SER A 54 -1.21 -6.33 11.16
C SER A 54 -1.79 -5.47 10.04
N SER A 55 -1.30 -5.67 8.82
CA SER A 55 -1.89 -5.10 7.63
C SER A 55 -3.07 -5.93 7.14
N SER A 56 -3.97 -5.32 6.38
CA SER A 56 -5.10 -6.02 5.79
C SER A 56 -5.42 -5.50 4.39
N LEU A 57 -5.85 -6.43 3.54
CA LEU A 57 -6.30 -6.14 2.18
C LEU A 57 -7.78 -6.53 2.06
N HIS A 58 -8.58 -5.61 1.51
CA HIS A 58 -9.95 -5.96 1.11
C HIS A 58 -9.90 -6.92 -0.06
N ALA A 59 -10.38 -8.13 0.18
CA ALA A 59 -10.49 -9.20 -0.79
C ALA A 59 -11.87 -9.85 -0.66
N PHE A 60 -12.42 -10.32 -1.75
CA PHE A 60 -13.69 -11.00 -1.84
C PHE A 60 -13.60 -12.19 -2.80
N ASP A 61 -14.60 -13.06 -2.80
CA ASP A 61 -14.64 -14.24 -3.64
C ASP A 61 -13.38 -15.11 -3.41
N LEU A 62 -13.15 -15.44 -2.11
CA LEU A 62 -12.00 -16.23 -1.69
C LEU A 62 -12.27 -17.71 -1.94
N HIS A 63 -11.41 -18.33 -2.74
CA HIS A 63 -11.42 -19.78 -3.01
C HIS A 63 -10.08 -20.38 -2.64
N GLU A 64 -10.09 -21.25 -1.64
CA GLU A 64 -8.91 -22.00 -1.23
C GLU A 64 -8.73 -23.23 -2.11
N PHE A 65 -7.50 -23.56 -2.42
CA PHE A 65 -7.11 -24.73 -3.18
C PHE A 65 -5.72 -25.21 -2.77
N GLU A 66 -5.38 -26.41 -3.14
CA GLU A 66 -4.05 -26.98 -2.90
C GLU A 66 -3.27 -27.03 -4.21
N LYS A 67 -2.01 -26.66 -4.15
CA LYS A 67 -1.05 -26.76 -5.24
C LYS A 67 0.27 -27.30 -4.69
N GLU A 68 0.70 -28.46 -5.19
CA GLU A 68 1.97 -29.10 -4.78
C GLU A 68 2.08 -29.31 -3.26
N GLY A 69 0.98 -29.70 -2.60
CA GLY A 69 0.93 -29.92 -1.14
C GLY A 69 0.88 -28.62 -0.31
N VAL A 70 0.79 -27.45 -0.94
CA VAL A 70 0.74 -26.15 -0.28
C VAL A 70 -0.66 -25.54 -0.44
N LYS A 71 -1.17 -24.93 0.62
CA LYS A 71 -2.47 -24.23 0.59
C LYS A 71 -2.34 -22.86 -0.06
N TRP A 72 -3.18 -22.61 -1.04
CA TRP A 72 -3.29 -21.36 -1.78
C TRP A 72 -4.68 -20.77 -1.64
N VAL A 73 -4.78 -19.47 -1.81
CA VAL A 73 -6.06 -18.77 -1.94
C VAL A 73 -6.09 -17.94 -3.22
N ARG A 74 -7.13 -18.13 -4.03
CA ARG A 74 -7.51 -17.25 -5.13
C ARG A 74 -8.58 -16.29 -4.63
N PHE A 75 -8.47 -15.01 -5.00
CA PHE A 75 -9.35 -13.97 -4.53
C PHE A 75 -9.41 -12.80 -5.51
N LYS A 76 -10.43 -11.97 -5.35
CA LYS A 76 -10.64 -10.76 -6.15
C LYS A 76 -10.45 -9.50 -5.33
N ILE A 77 -9.96 -8.45 -5.98
CA ILE A 77 -9.64 -7.16 -5.36
C ILE A 77 -10.18 -6.03 -6.22
N HIS A 78 -10.77 -5.02 -5.58
CA HIS A 78 -11.05 -3.73 -6.20
C HIS A 78 -9.98 -2.71 -5.79
N PRO A 79 -8.95 -2.41 -6.62
CA PRO A 79 -7.86 -1.52 -6.24
C PRO A 79 -8.28 -0.06 -6.13
N LEU A 80 -9.41 0.32 -6.75
CA LEU A 80 -9.94 1.67 -6.72
C LEU A 80 -11.01 1.81 -5.64
N GLN A 81 -10.91 2.86 -4.83
CA GLN A 81 -11.92 3.17 -3.83
C GLN A 81 -13.24 3.59 -4.47
N ARG A 82 -14.36 3.27 -3.82
CA ARG A 82 -15.72 3.70 -4.18
C ARG A 82 -16.16 3.29 -5.60
N THR A 83 -15.52 2.29 -6.19
CA THR A 83 -15.91 1.78 -7.51
C THR A 83 -15.48 0.33 -7.67
N ALA A 84 -16.34 -0.46 -8.29
CA ALA A 84 -16.05 -1.83 -8.72
C ALA A 84 -15.61 -1.93 -10.19
N LYS A 85 -15.38 -0.79 -10.88
CA LYS A 85 -15.07 -0.76 -12.32
C LYS A 85 -13.82 -1.54 -12.72
N ARG A 86 -12.94 -1.84 -11.79
CA ARG A 86 -11.76 -2.66 -12.03
C ARG A 86 -11.64 -3.71 -10.96
N THR A 87 -11.76 -4.96 -11.36
CA THR A 87 -11.48 -6.13 -10.54
C THR A 87 -10.14 -6.74 -10.99
N ILE A 88 -9.32 -7.11 -10.04
CA ILE A 88 -8.09 -7.87 -10.28
C ILE A 88 -8.29 -9.20 -9.57
N GLU A 89 -8.05 -10.31 -10.27
CA GLU A 89 -7.96 -11.63 -9.68
C GLU A 89 -6.50 -11.94 -9.39
N ALA A 90 -6.22 -12.45 -8.22
CA ALA A 90 -4.88 -12.84 -7.77
C ALA A 90 -4.93 -14.15 -7.01
N SER A 91 -3.79 -14.82 -6.92
CA SER A 91 -3.61 -16.00 -6.08
C SER A 91 -2.31 -15.86 -5.29
N ALA A 92 -2.32 -16.37 -4.07
CA ALA A 92 -1.14 -16.39 -3.22
C ALA A 92 -1.16 -17.63 -2.32
N GLU A 93 0.02 -18.03 -1.86
CA GLU A 93 0.17 -19.04 -0.83
C GLU A 93 -0.39 -18.53 0.51
N ILE A 94 -1.07 -19.39 1.26
CA ILE A 94 -1.54 -19.09 2.60
C ILE A 94 -0.41 -19.39 3.58
N LEU A 95 0.14 -18.34 4.19
CA LEU A 95 1.16 -18.47 5.22
C LEU A 95 0.57 -19.12 6.49
N GLU A 96 -0.57 -18.62 6.94
CA GLU A 96 -1.28 -19.08 8.14
C GLU A 96 -2.72 -18.57 8.15
N TYR A 97 -3.48 -18.99 9.16
CA TYR A 97 -4.76 -18.39 9.50
C TYR A 97 -4.62 -17.61 10.80
N ARG A 98 -5.09 -16.38 10.81
CA ARG A 98 -4.98 -15.50 11.99
C ARG A 98 -6.35 -15.04 12.45
N THR A 99 -6.60 -15.20 13.74
CA THR A 99 -7.78 -14.64 14.37
C THR A 99 -7.62 -13.14 14.56
N VAL A 100 -8.47 -12.35 13.91
CA VAL A 100 -8.44 -10.89 13.95
C VAL A 100 -9.71 -10.38 14.60
N ARG A 101 -9.57 -9.53 15.62
CA ARG A 101 -10.68 -8.82 16.24
C ARG A 101 -10.94 -7.53 15.49
N SER A 102 -12.19 -7.29 15.08
CA SER A 102 -12.61 -6.04 14.46
C SER A 102 -12.74 -4.92 15.50
N SER A 103 -12.87 -3.67 15.04
CA SER A 103 -13.16 -2.53 15.92
C SER A 103 -14.51 -2.64 16.61
N SER A 104 -15.45 -3.41 16.06
CA SER A 104 -16.75 -3.72 16.69
C SER A 104 -16.68 -4.89 17.69
N GLY A 105 -15.50 -5.47 17.93
CA GLY A 105 -15.29 -6.57 18.84
C GLY A 105 -15.48 -7.97 18.24
N ALA A 106 -16.07 -8.10 17.06
CA ALA A 106 -16.24 -9.38 16.39
C ALA A 106 -14.89 -10.01 16.01
N THR A 107 -14.77 -11.30 16.22
CA THR A 107 -13.57 -12.08 15.92
C THR A 107 -13.77 -12.88 14.64
N GLN A 108 -12.80 -12.85 13.73
CA GLN A 108 -12.86 -13.56 12.45
C GLN A 108 -11.51 -14.23 12.15
N LEU A 109 -11.56 -15.50 11.75
CA LEU A 109 -10.40 -16.22 11.23
C LEU A 109 -10.17 -15.79 9.78
N ARG A 110 -8.96 -15.37 9.46
CA ARG A 110 -8.60 -14.84 8.13
C ARG A 110 -7.34 -15.48 7.60
N PRO A 111 -7.27 -15.83 6.32
CA PRO A 111 -6.02 -16.23 5.70
C PRO A 111 -5.05 -15.06 5.66
N VAL A 112 -3.78 -15.37 5.90
CA VAL A 112 -2.65 -14.44 5.81
C VAL A 112 -1.80 -14.85 4.63
N ILE A 113 -1.46 -13.88 3.79
CA ILE A 113 -0.53 -14.05 2.68
C ILE A 113 0.68 -13.16 2.86
N VAL A 114 1.80 -13.49 2.22
CA VAL A 114 2.96 -12.59 2.10
C VAL A 114 3.02 -12.05 0.68
N THR A 115 3.22 -10.75 0.52
CA THR A 115 3.38 -10.11 -0.78
C THR A 115 4.32 -8.91 -0.69
N GLN A 116 4.93 -8.52 -1.81
CA GLN A 116 5.73 -7.31 -1.87
C GLN A 116 4.85 -6.06 -1.85
N VAL A 117 5.19 -5.12 -0.98
CA VAL A 117 4.67 -3.74 -1.00
C VAL A 117 5.70 -2.83 -1.63
N GLU A 118 5.26 -1.92 -2.49
CA GLU A 118 6.10 -0.88 -3.08
C GLU A 118 5.61 0.51 -2.64
N LEU A 119 6.48 1.29 -2.01
CA LEU A 119 6.23 2.66 -1.58
C LEU A 119 7.52 3.48 -1.65
N LEU A 120 7.47 4.71 -2.18
CA LEU A 120 8.63 5.60 -2.31
C LEU A 120 9.83 4.96 -3.03
N GLY A 121 9.57 4.04 -3.98
CA GLY A 121 10.60 3.32 -4.70
C GLY A 121 11.28 2.18 -3.92
N ILE A 122 10.82 1.89 -2.71
CA ILE A 122 11.29 0.77 -1.90
C ILE A 122 10.30 -0.39 -2.00
N ARG A 123 10.81 -1.62 -2.08
CA ARG A 123 10.02 -2.86 -2.02
C ARG A 123 10.43 -3.68 -0.81
N TRP A 124 9.44 -4.27 -0.15
CA TRP A 124 9.67 -5.18 0.97
C TRP A 124 8.48 -6.11 1.18
N PRO A 125 8.70 -7.33 1.72
CA PRO A 125 7.61 -8.26 2.00
C PRO A 125 6.77 -7.78 3.19
N VAL A 126 5.45 -7.96 3.07
CA VAL A 126 4.47 -7.62 4.10
C VAL A 126 3.45 -8.73 4.21
N GLU A 127 3.11 -9.11 5.44
CA GLU A 127 1.97 -9.97 5.73
C GLU A 127 0.67 -9.20 5.59
N LEU A 128 -0.26 -9.74 4.82
CA LEU A 128 -1.60 -9.19 4.63
C LEU A 128 -2.66 -10.20 5.05
N THR A 129 -3.53 -9.82 5.98
CA THR A 129 -4.76 -10.57 6.23
C THR A 129 -5.77 -10.24 5.14
N LEU A 130 -6.38 -11.25 4.53
CA LEU A 130 -7.47 -11.05 3.57
C LEU A 130 -8.80 -10.96 4.30
N ALA A 131 -9.57 -9.93 4.02
CA ALA A 131 -10.85 -9.70 4.68
C ALA A 131 -11.83 -9.01 3.74
N ASN A 132 -13.10 -9.39 3.80
CA ASN A 132 -14.15 -8.59 3.18
C ASN A 132 -14.37 -7.34 4.04
N ARG A 133 -14.08 -6.16 3.48
CA ARG A 133 -14.13 -4.85 4.14
C ARG A 133 -14.90 -3.83 3.30
N ASP A 134 -15.99 -4.24 2.68
CA ASP A 134 -16.77 -3.38 1.77
C ASP A 134 -17.22 -2.07 2.41
N GLU A 135 -17.53 -2.09 3.69
CA GLU A 135 -18.00 -0.91 4.44
C GLU A 135 -16.89 0.07 4.81
N MET A 136 -15.61 -0.28 4.61
CA MET A 136 -14.50 0.56 5.04
C MET A 136 -14.02 1.49 3.93
N GLY A 137 -13.78 2.75 4.27
CA GLY A 137 -13.32 3.79 3.35
C GLY A 137 -11.95 3.54 2.67
N PHE A 138 -11.20 2.50 3.09
CA PHE A 138 -9.92 2.11 2.52
C PHE A 138 -9.89 0.62 2.20
N ARG A 139 -9.49 0.29 0.97
CA ARG A 139 -9.33 -1.10 0.51
C ARG A 139 -8.10 -1.80 1.07
N MET A 140 -7.16 -1.04 1.61
CA MET A 140 -5.96 -1.56 2.26
C MET A 140 -5.66 -0.76 3.52
N LEU A 141 -5.18 -1.47 4.54
CA LEU A 141 -4.66 -0.92 5.77
C LEU A 141 -3.22 -1.41 5.92
N LEU A 142 -2.29 -0.49 6.10
CA LEU A 142 -0.89 -0.78 6.36
C LEU A 142 -0.65 -0.68 7.88
N GLY A 143 -0.54 -1.82 8.54
CA GLY A 143 -0.35 -1.91 9.98
C GLY A 143 1.10 -1.65 10.40
N ARG A 144 1.30 -1.40 11.68
CA ARG A 144 2.57 -0.99 12.29
C ARG A 144 3.74 -1.91 11.93
N GLU A 145 3.54 -3.23 11.88
CA GLU A 145 4.62 -4.18 11.56
C GLU A 145 5.16 -4.00 10.14
N ALA A 146 4.36 -3.50 9.20
CA ALA A 146 4.77 -3.31 7.83
C ALA A 146 5.75 -2.14 7.64
N PHE A 147 5.68 -1.11 8.47
CA PHE A 147 6.45 0.11 8.26
C PHE A 147 7.37 0.52 9.44
N ARG A 148 7.24 -0.09 10.62
CA ARG A 148 8.11 0.22 11.76
C ARG A 148 9.58 0.03 11.38
N ARG A 149 10.45 0.90 11.88
CA ARG A 149 11.90 0.94 11.60
C ARG A 149 12.27 1.21 10.13
N ARG A 150 11.26 1.50 9.27
CA ARG A 150 11.45 1.86 7.85
C ARG A 150 11.05 3.29 7.57
N PHE A 151 9.96 3.73 8.23
CA PHE A 151 9.36 5.03 7.98
C PHE A 151 8.93 5.72 9.29
N LEU A 152 8.94 7.05 9.25
CA LEU A 152 8.21 7.91 10.19
C LEU A 152 6.83 8.22 9.59
N VAL A 153 5.82 8.39 10.44
CA VAL A 153 4.45 8.68 9.98
C VAL A 153 4.08 10.11 10.34
N ASP A 154 3.82 10.91 9.31
CA ASP A 154 3.22 12.23 9.44
C ASP A 154 1.70 12.09 9.39
N ALA A 155 1.05 12.32 10.53
CA ALA A 155 -0.40 12.21 10.66
C ALA A 155 -1.14 13.39 10.01
N GLY A 156 -0.48 14.51 9.73
CA GLY A 156 -1.06 15.71 9.13
C GLY A 156 -1.08 15.66 7.59
N ASN A 157 -0.17 14.93 6.96
CA ASN A 157 0.03 14.94 5.53
C ASN A 157 -0.25 13.57 4.87
N SER A 158 -0.32 13.57 3.53
CA SER A 158 -0.69 12.39 2.75
C SER A 158 0.06 12.32 1.43
N PHE A 159 0.28 11.10 0.93
CA PHE A 159 0.75 10.85 -0.44
C PHE A 159 2.16 11.38 -0.72
N PHE A 160 3.11 11.18 0.20
CA PHE A 160 4.53 11.48 -0.01
C PHE A 160 5.10 10.70 -1.20
N GLY A 161 4.58 9.49 -1.47
CA GLY A 161 4.88 8.69 -2.66
C GLY A 161 4.22 9.19 -3.95
N GLY A 162 3.55 10.36 -3.92
CA GLY A 162 2.83 10.96 -5.03
C GLY A 162 1.45 10.35 -5.27
N GLN A 163 0.66 11.03 -6.07
CA GLN A 163 -0.69 10.59 -6.45
C GLN A 163 -0.72 10.11 -7.91
N PRO A 164 -1.53 9.09 -8.25
CA PRO A 164 -1.75 8.74 -9.64
C PRO A 164 -2.30 9.94 -10.41
N LYS A 165 -1.74 10.23 -11.58
CA LYS A 165 -2.24 11.31 -12.45
C LYS A 165 -3.70 11.02 -12.81
N ARG A 166 -4.62 11.93 -12.50
CA ARG A 166 -6.00 11.85 -12.98
C ARG A 166 -6.00 12.02 -14.50
N LYS A 167 -6.57 11.04 -15.20
CA LYS A 167 -6.88 11.25 -16.63
C LYS A 167 -7.84 12.44 -16.71
N LYS A 168 -7.44 13.50 -17.42
CA LYS A 168 -8.34 14.62 -17.73
C LYS A 168 -9.57 14.05 -18.43
N LYS A 169 -10.77 14.33 -17.92
CA LYS A 169 -12.00 14.03 -18.65
C LYS A 169 -11.92 14.78 -19.98
N PRO A 170 -12.25 14.13 -21.13
CA PRO A 170 -12.36 14.86 -22.38
C PRO A 170 -13.35 16.02 -22.18
N LYS A 171 -12.96 17.21 -22.62
CA LYS A 171 -13.88 18.36 -22.62
C LYS A 171 -15.14 17.98 -23.39
N PRO A 172 -16.35 18.30 -22.90
CA PRO A 172 -17.57 18.07 -23.67
C PRO A 172 -17.41 18.79 -25.02
N LYS A 173 -17.70 18.07 -26.11
CA LYS A 173 -17.73 18.68 -27.45
C LYS A 173 -18.79 19.80 -27.43
N PRO A 174 -18.51 20.97 -28.02
CA PRO A 174 -19.50 22.02 -28.13
C PRO A 174 -20.71 21.49 -28.87
N ASN A 175 -21.89 21.77 -28.33
CA ASN A 175 -23.16 21.28 -28.84
C ASN A 175 -23.48 22.00 -30.16
N SER A 176 -23.20 21.36 -31.29
CA SER A 176 -23.53 21.87 -32.63
C SER A 176 -24.97 21.53 -32.98
N LYS A 177 -25.93 22.16 -32.34
CA LYS A 177 -27.34 22.18 -32.75
C LYS A 177 -28.06 23.38 -32.12
N GLN A 178 -27.84 24.55 -32.66
CA GLN A 178 -28.88 25.60 -32.72
C GLN A 178 -28.97 26.04 -34.18
N GLN A 179 -29.86 25.42 -34.94
CA GLN A 179 -30.38 25.98 -36.18
C GLN A 179 -31.29 27.15 -35.77
N PRO A 180 -31.13 28.33 -36.38
CA PRO A 180 -32.09 29.42 -36.12
C PRO A 180 -33.44 29.07 -36.74
N ALA A 181 -34.47 29.28 -35.99
CA ALA A 181 -35.87 29.15 -36.41
C ALA A 181 -36.11 30.14 -37.57
N VAL A 182 -36.50 29.62 -38.74
CA VAL A 182 -36.97 30.43 -39.87
C VAL A 182 -38.37 30.89 -39.54
N ASN A 183 -38.54 32.18 -39.24
CA ASN A 183 -39.85 32.83 -39.16
C ASN A 183 -40.46 32.96 -40.56
N HIS A 184 -41.43 32.16 -40.89
CA HIS A 184 -42.33 32.40 -42.01
C HIS A 184 -43.36 33.46 -41.61
N THR A 185 -43.16 34.68 -42.10
CA THR A 185 -44.20 35.72 -42.07
C THR A 185 -45.11 35.46 -43.25
N THR A 186 -46.31 35.01 -42.99
CA THR A 186 -47.37 34.93 -43.99
C THR A 186 -48.03 36.30 -44.08
N SER A 187 -47.83 36.96 -45.18
CA SER A 187 -48.66 38.10 -45.58
C SER A 187 -49.76 37.58 -46.51
N GLU A 188 -50.98 37.76 -46.11
CA GLU A 188 -52.15 37.61 -46.97
C GLU A 188 -52.73 38.99 -47.31
N PRO A 189 -53.42 39.09 -48.50
CA PRO A 189 -53.88 40.36 -49.13
C PRO A 189 -55.09 40.99 -48.48
#